data_41d2f875142fb61f53fe59cc8eafcd19
#
_entry.id   41d2f875142fb61f53fe59cc8eafcd19
#
_cell.length_a   1.000
_cell.length_b   1.000
_cell.length_c   1.000
_cell.angle_alpha   90.00
_cell.angle_beta   90.00
_cell.angle_gamma   90.00
#
_symmetry.space_group_name_H-M   'P 1'
#
loop_
_entity.id
_entity.type
_entity.pdbx_description
1 polymer ?
#
loop_
_entity_poly.entity_id
_entity_poly.type
_entity_poly.pdbx_seq_one_letter_code
_entity_poly.pdbx_strand_id
1 'polypeptide(L)'
;RIIDKKNQSKFSLLDVGCGYGELLKHCNLKKLKAYQGIDIVHEMITHANKKNKNRKVKFNVRNLFEEKNKYDYVICNGIFTLKSTISNKKMLTFVKRCINQFYKISLKGFAFNVMDEKVDFKSKDLFYINSNKLLPFLENKQNVKIIIDSKTIDYENYFFIKKTK
;
A
#
# COMPACT_ATOMS: atom_id res chain seq x y z
N ARG A 1 -6.66 1.34 11.02
CA ARG A 1 -7.84 1.96 10.34
C ARG A 1 -8.43 1.05 9.27
N ILE A 2 -7.63 0.41 8.43
CA ILE A 2 -8.16 -0.54 7.44
C ILE A 2 -8.62 -1.85 8.10
N ILE A 3 -7.88 -2.32 9.09
CA ILE A 3 -8.21 -3.53 9.86
C ILE A 3 -9.06 -3.13 11.06
N ASP A 4 -10.24 -3.71 11.18
CA ASP A 4 -11.09 -3.48 12.35
C ASP A 4 -10.42 -4.07 13.60
N LYS A 5 -10.19 -3.23 14.62
CA LYS A 5 -9.60 -3.66 15.88
C LYS A 5 -10.48 -4.67 16.63
N LYS A 6 -11.80 -4.59 16.44
CA LYS A 6 -12.78 -5.51 17.04
C LYS A 6 -12.80 -6.89 16.36
N ASN A 7 -12.33 -6.97 15.10
CA ASN A 7 -12.30 -8.24 14.40
C ASN A 7 -11.18 -9.13 14.94
N GLN A 8 -11.56 -10.24 15.58
CA GLN A 8 -10.63 -11.22 16.16
C GLN A 8 -10.12 -12.25 15.13
N SER A 9 -10.70 -12.30 13.93
CA SER A 9 -10.28 -13.27 12.91
C SER A 9 -8.88 -12.97 12.37
N LYS A 10 -8.14 -14.04 12.10
CA LYS A 10 -6.83 -13.93 11.45
C LYS A 10 -7.01 -13.48 10.00
N PHE A 11 -6.05 -12.72 9.48
CA PHE A 11 -6.07 -12.18 8.13
C PHE A 11 -4.74 -12.40 7.41
N SER A 12 -4.80 -12.42 6.09
CA SER A 12 -3.65 -12.39 5.20
C SER A 12 -3.36 -10.95 4.75
N LEU A 13 -2.08 -10.60 4.70
CA LEU A 13 -1.61 -9.26 4.36
C LEU A 13 -0.58 -9.33 3.23
N LEU A 14 -0.78 -8.54 2.19
CA LEU A 14 0.23 -8.22 1.19
C LEU A 14 0.80 -6.83 1.46
N ASP A 15 2.12 -6.74 1.59
CA ASP A 15 2.88 -5.50 1.69
C ASP A 15 3.61 -5.26 0.36
N VAL A 16 3.17 -4.23 -0.37
CA VAL A 16 3.67 -3.91 -1.71
C VAL A 16 4.72 -2.80 -1.61
N GLY A 17 5.92 -3.06 -2.14
CA GLY A 17 7.08 -2.22 -1.92
C GLY A 17 7.55 -2.32 -0.47
N CYS A 18 7.63 -3.56 0.02
CA CYS A 18 7.91 -3.83 1.44
C CYS A 18 9.31 -3.42 1.89
N GLY A 19 10.23 -3.14 0.95
CA GLY A 19 11.61 -2.79 1.27
C GLY A 19 12.25 -3.82 2.18
N TYR A 20 12.79 -3.37 3.30
CA TYR A 20 13.42 -4.20 4.33
C TYR A 20 12.43 -4.90 5.28
N GLY A 21 11.12 -4.82 5.00
CA GLY A 21 10.07 -5.47 5.79
C GLY A 21 9.70 -4.75 7.09
N GLU A 22 9.90 -3.44 7.14
CA GLU A 22 9.68 -2.64 8.36
C GLU A 22 8.22 -2.63 8.83
N LEU A 23 7.24 -2.66 7.91
CA LEU A 23 5.82 -2.70 8.25
C LEU A 23 5.49 -3.89 9.17
N LEU A 24 6.20 -5.01 9.01
CA LEU A 24 5.96 -6.20 9.83
C LEU A 24 6.15 -5.96 11.33
N LYS A 25 7.04 -5.05 11.73
CA LYS A 25 7.28 -4.70 13.15
C LYS A 25 6.02 -4.10 13.82
N HIS A 26 5.16 -3.50 13.02
CA HIS A 26 3.90 -2.88 13.48
C HIS A 26 2.70 -3.84 13.35
N CYS A 27 2.92 -5.07 12.87
CA CYS A 27 1.87 -6.06 12.73
C CYS A 27 1.75 -6.95 13.98
N ASN A 28 0.52 -7.17 14.43
CA ASN A 28 0.29 -8.20 15.46
C ASN A 28 0.36 -9.60 14.82
N LEU A 29 1.48 -10.28 15.01
CA LEU A 29 1.75 -11.60 14.44
C LEU A 29 0.73 -12.67 14.86
N LYS A 30 0.08 -12.53 16.04
CA LYS A 30 -0.97 -13.45 16.50
C LYS A 30 -2.21 -13.37 15.61
N LYS A 31 -2.50 -12.17 15.06
CA LYS A 31 -3.62 -11.92 14.15
C LYS A 31 -3.30 -12.22 12.68
N LEU A 32 -2.05 -12.46 12.32
CA LEU A 32 -1.68 -12.82 10.97
C LEU A 32 -1.96 -14.29 10.68
N LYS A 33 -2.73 -14.55 9.60
CA LYS A 33 -2.80 -15.84 8.92
C LYS A 33 -1.56 -16.05 8.06
N ALA A 34 -1.22 -15.04 7.26
CA ALA A 34 -0.04 -14.97 6.42
C ALA A 34 0.35 -13.51 6.16
N TYR A 35 1.64 -13.25 6.02
CA TYR A 35 2.20 -11.99 5.54
C TYR A 35 3.07 -12.27 4.33
N GLN A 36 2.82 -11.54 3.25
CA GLN A 36 3.63 -11.55 2.04
C GLN A 36 4.15 -10.15 1.79
N GLY A 37 5.47 -9.96 1.82
CA GLY A 37 6.12 -8.75 1.33
C GLY A 37 6.60 -8.96 -0.10
N ILE A 38 6.36 -8.01 -0.97
CA ILE A 38 6.92 -7.99 -2.33
C ILE A 38 7.63 -6.67 -2.60
N ASP A 39 8.79 -6.76 -3.23
CA ASP A 39 9.55 -5.61 -3.72
C ASP A 39 10.28 -6.02 -5.02
N ILE A 40 10.65 -5.06 -5.84
CA ILE A 40 11.45 -5.30 -7.05
C ILE A 40 12.95 -5.30 -6.78
N VAL A 41 13.38 -4.80 -5.61
CA VAL A 41 14.79 -4.66 -5.23
C VAL A 41 15.25 -5.91 -4.50
N HIS A 42 16.10 -6.71 -5.17
CA HIS A 42 16.60 -7.99 -4.66
C HIS A 42 17.33 -7.87 -3.32
N GLU A 43 18.16 -6.84 -3.15
CA GLU A 43 18.94 -6.64 -1.91
C GLU A 43 18.05 -6.41 -0.69
N MET A 44 16.98 -5.61 -0.84
CA MET A 44 16.02 -5.36 0.23
C MET A 44 15.32 -6.65 0.65
N ILE A 45 14.89 -7.46 -0.30
CA ILE A 45 14.22 -8.75 -0.05
C ILE A 45 15.20 -9.74 0.62
N THR A 46 16.44 -9.79 0.17
CA THR A 46 17.46 -10.64 0.79
C THR A 46 17.64 -10.29 2.27
N HIS A 47 17.72 -9.00 2.57
CA HIS A 47 17.85 -8.50 3.94
C HIS A 47 16.60 -8.81 4.79
N ALA A 48 15.39 -8.55 4.24
CA ALA A 48 14.13 -8.86 4.93
C ALA A 48 14.01 -10.33 5.30
N ASN A 49 14.41 -11.24 4.40
CA ASN A 49 14.42 -12.70 4.64
C ASN A 49 15.48 -13.11 5.69
N LYS A 50 16.64 -12.48 5.72
CA LYS A 50 17.66 -12.73 6.75
C LYS A 50 17.15 -12.38 8.15
N LYS A 51 16.43 -11.26 8.28
CA LYS A 51 15.90 -10.77 9.57
C LYS A 51 14.70 -11.56 10.07
N ASN A 52 13.95 -12.20 9.18
CA ASN A 52 12.67 -12.78 9.55
C ASN A 52 12.65 -14.30 9.36
N LYS A 53 12.44 -15.03 10.46
CA LYS A 53 12.36 -16.51 10.48
C LYS A 53 10.95 -17.03 10.78
N ASN A 54 9.95 -16.14 10.82
CA ASN A 54 8.58 -16.56 11.10
C ASN A 54 7.97 -17.28 9.90
N ARG A 55 7.47 -18.49 10.10
CA ARG A 55 6.89 -19.34 9.02
C ARG A 55 5.67 -18.72 8.33
N LYS A 56 4.99 -17.77 8.95
CA LYS A 56 3.84 -17.07 8.36
C LYS A 56 4.23 -15.90 7.47
N VAL A 57 5.52 -15.56 7.43
CA VAL A 57 6.05 -14.39 6.75
C VAL A 57 6.93 -14.83 5.61
N LYS A 58 6.71 -14.24 4.43
CA LYS A 58 7.52 -14.46 3.24
C LYS A 58 7.82 -13.14 2.56
N PHE A 59 9.02 -12.98 2.07
CA PHE A 59 9.43 -11.85 1.24
C PHE A 59 9.93 -12.35 -0.10
N ASN A 60 9.43 -11.79 -1.21
CA ASN A 60 9.78 -12.22 -2.56
C ASN A 60 10.11 -11.03 -3.46
N VAL A 61 11.13 -11.18 -4.30
CA VAL A 61 11.34 -10.27 -5.42
C VAL A 61 10.22 -10.51 -6.41
N ARG A 62 9.34 -9.52 -6.57
CA ARG A 62 8.17 -9.65 -7.44
C ARG A 62 7.62 -8.30 -7.82
N ASN A 63 7.19 -8.17 -9.06
CA ASN A 63 6.42 -7.03 -9.52
C ASN A 63 4.95 -7.19 -9.09
N LEU A 64 4.33 -6.10 -8.60
CA LEU A 64 2.92 -6.06 -8.21
C LEU A 64 1.98 -6.59 -9.30
N PHE A 65 2.23 -6.28 -10.56
CA PHE A 65 1.35 -6.66 -11.67
C PHE A 65 1.40 -8.15 -12.04
N GLU A 66 2.39 -8.88 -11.50
CA GLU A 66 2.51 -10.34 -11.62
C GLU A 66 1.80 -11.07 -10.48
N GLU A 67 1.40 -10.34 -9.42
CA GLU A 67 0.71 -10.94 -8.28
C GLU A 67 -0.73 -11.30 -8.63
N LYS A 68 -1.05 -12.60 -8.51
CA LYS A 68 -2.38 -13.17 -8.83
C LYS A 68 -3.14 -13.65 -7.60
N ASN A 69 -2.43 -13.87 -6.48
CA ASN A 69 -3.06 -14.33 -5.26
C ASN A 69 -3.96 -13.27 -4.64
N LYS A 70 -4.93 -13.71 -3.85
CA LYS A 70 -5.83 -12.84 -3.09
C LYS A 70 -5.37 -12.76 -1.64
N TYR A 71 -5.50 -11.56 -1.07
CA TYR A 71 -5.18 -11.27 0.33
C TYR A 71 -6.36 -10.58 0.99
N ASP A 72 -6.54 -10.79 2.29
CA ASP A 72 -7.57 -10.03 3.02
C ASP A 72 -7.31 -8.53 2.90
N TYR A 73 -6.06 -8.12 3.08
CA TYR A 73 -5.66 -6.72 2.96
C TYR A 73 -4.40 -6.55 2.12
N VAL A 74 -4.34 -5.43 1.40
CA VAL A 74 -3.16 -5.00 0.64
C VAL A 74 -2.72 -3.64 1.19
N ILE A 75 -1.44 -3.49 1.52
CA ILE A 75 -0.84 -2.22 1.95
C ILE A 75 0.27 -1.85 0.98
N CYS A 76 0.35 -0.58 0.66
CA CYS A 76 1.42 0.00 -0.13
C CYS A 76 1.82 1.34 0.50
N ASN A 77 3.01 1.41 1.07
CA ASN A 77 3.49 2.62 1.75
C ASN A 77 4.80 3.09 1.11
N GLY A 78 4.84 4.35 0.65
CA GLY A 78 6.05 5.01 0.16
C GLY A 78 6.36 4.85 -1.33
N ILE A 79 5.75 3.90 -2.07
CA ILE A 79 6.03 3.72 -3.51
C ILE A 79 5.67 4.95 -4.35
N PHE A 80 4.65 5.70 -3.95
CA PHE A 80 4.13 6.83 -4.72
C PHE A 80 4.77 8.17 -4.37
N THR A 81 5.84 8.16 -3.61
CA THR A 81 6.52 9.38 -3.15
C THR A 81 7.57 9.87 -4.15
N LEU A 82 8.47 8.98 -4.57
CA LEU A 82 9.56 9.30 -5.48
C LEU A 82 9.13 9.08 -6.94
N LYS A 83 9.26 10.12 -7.76
CA LYS A 83 8.99 10.01 -9.22
C LYS A 83 10.25 10.15 -10.08
N SER A 84 11.36 10.66 -9.51
CA SER A 84 12.58 10.94 -10.26
C SER A 84 12.27 11.75 -11.54
N THR A 85 12.69 11.27 -12.70
CA THR A 85 12.49 11.92 -14.01
C THR A 85 11.13 11.65 -14.65
N ILE A 86 10.27 10.83 -14.00
CA ILE A 86 8.94 10.48 -14.55
C ILE A 86 8.00 11.70 -14.44
N SER A 87 7.27 12.00 -15.52
CA SER A 87 6.29 13.11 -15.51
C SER A 87 5.12 12.82 -14.55
N ASN A 88 4.53 13.87 -13.99
CA ASN A 88 3.38 13.74 -13.07
C ASN A 88 2.21 12.98 -13.74
N LYS A 89 1.98 13.17 -15.05
CA LYS A 89 0.95 12.45 -15.80
C LYS A 89 1.21 10.93 -15.82
N LYS A 90 2.45 10.53 -16.12
CA LYS A 90 2.85 9.11 -16.11
C LYS A 90 2.76 8.53 -14.69
N MET A 91 3.20 9.28 -13.68
CA MET A 91 3.11 8.85 -12.29
C MET A 91 1.67 8.66 -11.83
N LEU A 92 0.76 9.58 -12.16
CA LEU A 92 -0.66 9.44 -11.87
C LEU A 92 -1.27 8.20 -12.54
N THR A 93 -0.88 7.92 -13.79
CA THR A 93 -1.30 6.71 -14.50
C THR A 93 -0.82 5.45 -13.77
N PHE A 94 0.43 5.45 -13.30
CA PHE A 94 0.99 4.35 -12.53
C PHE A 94 0.24 4.14 -11.21
N VAL A 95 -0.02 5.20 -10.44
CA VAL A 95 -0.83 5.15 -9.21
C VAL A 95 -2.20 4.51 -9.48
N LYS A 96 -2.92 4.97 -10.50
CA LYS A 96 -4.24 4.42 -10.87
C LYS A 96 -4.17 2.94 -11.26
N ARG A 97 -3.13 2.52 -11.98
CA ARG A 97 -2.90 1.11 -12.31
C ARG A 97 -2.67 0.27 -11.05
N CYS A 98 -1.84 0.76 -10.12
CA CYS A 98 -1.61 0.09 -8.83
C CYS A 98 -2.91 -0.03 -8.03
N ILE A 99 -3.72 1.03 -7.93
CA ILE A 99 -5.02 1.02 -7.25
C ILE A 99 -5.96 -0.06 -7.87
N ASN A 100 -6.00 -0.16 -9.20
CA ASN A 100 -6.77 -1.22 -9.87
C ASN A 100 -6.29 -2.62 -9.46
N GLN A 101 -4.97 -2.83 -9.40
CA GLN A 101 -4.42 -4.11 -8.97
C GLN A 101 -4.71 -4.37 -7.49
N PHE A 102 -4.56 -3.38 -6.60
CA PHE A 102 -4.92 -3.52 -5.18
C PHE A 102 -6.39 -3.90 -5.01
N TYR A 103 -7.28 -3.21 -5.73
CA TYR A 103 -8.70 -3.54 -5.72
C TYR A 103 -8.96 -4.97 -6.19
N LYS A 104 -8.28 -5.41 -7.26
CA LYS A 104 -8.42 -6.76 -7.82
C LYS A 104 -7.98 -7.84 -6.82
N ILE A 105 -6.85 -7.67 -6.12
CA ILE A 105 -6.23 -8.72 -5.30
C ILE A 105 -6.57 -8.62 -3.80
N SER A 106 -7.21 -7.54 -3.32
CA SER A 106 -7.68 -7.44 -1.95
C SER A 106 -9.09 -8.00 -1.80
N LEU A 107 -9.36 -8.75 -0.73
CA LEU A 107 -10.68 -9.30 -0.41
C LEU A 107 -11.49 -8.34 0.48
N LYS A 108 -10.86 -7.72 1.49
CA LYS A 108 -11.52 -6.86 2.48
C LYS A 108 -11.15 -5.39 2.35
N GLY A 109 -10.02 -5.09 1.72
CA GLY A 109 -9.61 -3.71 1.49
C GLY A 109 -8.13 -3.52 1.25
N PHE A 110 -7.76 -2.27 0.93
CA PHE A 110 -6.38 -1.89 0.69
C PHE A 110 -6.09 -0.49 1.23
N ALA A 111 -4.83 -0.20 1.47
CA ALA A 111 -4.38 1.11 1.92
C ALA A 111 -3.11 1.53 1.18
N PHE A 112 -2.98 2.83 0.95
CA PHE A 112 -1.78 3.42 0.37
C PHE A 112 -1.65 4.88 0.81
N ASN A 113 -0.46 5.46 0.63
CA ASN A 113 -0.23 6.89 0.86
C ASN A 113 0.25 7.58 -0.41
N VAL A 114 0.06 8.89 -0.44
CA VAL A 114 0.61 9.82 -1.43
C VAL A 114 1.02 11.10 -0.71
N MET A 115 1.97 11.85 -1.27
CA MET A 115 2.28 13.19 -0.76
C MET A 115 1.22 14.20 -1.19
N ASP A 116 0.81 15.08 -0.28
CA ASP A 116 -0.11 16.18 -0.57
C ASP A 116 0.57 17.22 -1.46
N GLU A 117 -0.20 17.90 -2.29
CA GLU A 117 0.31 19.06 -3.04
C GLU A 117 0.43 20.33 -2.19
N LYS A 118 -0.18 20.35 -0.99
CA LYS A 118 -0.07 21.43 0.00
C LYS A 118 1.13 21.17 0.91
N VAL A 119 2.29 21.59 0.48
CA VAL A 119 3.57 21.48 1.20
C VAL A 119 4.28 22.82 1.19
N ASP A 120 5.15 23.06 2.16
CA ASP A 120 5.89 24.34 2.27
C ASP A 120 6.87 24.54 1.11
N PHE A 121 7.45 23.46 0.60
CA PHE A 121 8.30 23.46 -0.59
C PHE A 121 8.10 22.18 -1.40
N LYS A 122 8.40 22.22 -2.70
CA LYS A 122 8.31 21.06 -3.60
C LYS A 122 9.66 20.69 -4.18
N SER A 123 10.05 19.42 -4.01
CA SER A 123 11.18 18.83 -4.72
C SER A 123 10.73 18.34 -6.11
N LYS A 124 11.60 18.52 -7.12
CA LYS A 124 11.34 18.05 -8.49
C LYS A 124 11.26 16.54 -8.60
N ASP A 125 11.93 15.81 -7.70
CA ASP A 125 11.99 14.35 -7.70
C ASP A 125 10.82 13.68 -7.03
N LEU A 126 9.98 14.45 -6.31
CA LEU A 126 8.83 13.93 -5.58
C LEU A 126 7.52 14.13 -6.34
N PHE A 127 6.60 13.20 -6.14
CA PHE A 127 5.26 13.24 -6.70
C PHE A 127 4.27 13.72 -5.67
N TYR A 128 3.65 14.86 -5.95
CA TYR A 128 2.61 15.47 -5.14
C TYR A 128 1.28 15.40 -5.86
N ILE A 129 0.22 15.09 -5.13
CA ILE A 129 -1.11 15.01 -5.69
C ILE A 129 -2.17 15.46 -4.69
N ASN A 130 -3.10 16.30 -5.16
CA ASN A 130 -4.31 16.58 -4.41
C ASN A 130 -5.18 15.32 -4.30
N SER A 131 -5.57 14.95 -3.08
CA SER A 131 -6.40 13.77 -2.82
C SER A 131 -7.70 13.78 -3.64
N ASN A 132 -8.28 14.97 -3.89
CA ASN A 132 -9.49 15.11 -4.69
C ASN A 132 -9.34 14.64 -6.15
N LYS A 133 -8.11 14.56 -6.68
CA LYS A 133 -7.85 14.00 -8.02
C LYS A 133 -7.94 12.46 -8.07
N LEU A 134 -7.82 11.80 -6.91
CA LEU A 134 -7.95 10.34 -6.79
C LEU A 134 -9.34 9.91 -6.36
N LEU A 135 -10.08 10.75 -5.64
CA LEU A 135 -11.41 10.43 -5.11
C LEU A 135 -12.38 9.93 -6.19
N PRO A 136 -12.63 10.63 -7.31
CA PRO A 136 -13.56 10.14 -8.32
C PRO A 136 -13.17 8.78 -8.90
N PHE A 137 -11.85 8.54 -9.02
CA PHE A 137 -11.36 7.24 -9.49
C PHE A 137 -11.58 6.11 -8.48
N LEU A 138 -11.52 6.40 -7.19
CA LEU A 138 -11.79 5.44 -6.13
C LEU A 138 -13.29 5.22 -5.95
N GLU A 139 -14.11 6.25 -6.04
CA GLU A 139 -15.57 6.20 -5.93
C GLU A 139 -16.22 5.39 -7.06
N ASN A 140 -15.59 5.37 -8.24
CA ASN A 140 -16.01 4.50 -9.33
C ASN A 140 -15.79 3.00 -9.06
N LYS A 141 -15.15 2.62 -7.94
CA LYS A 141 -15.06 1.21 -7.52
C LYS A 141 -16.34 0.82 -6.81
N GLN A 142 -16.90 -0.32 -7.19
CA GLN A 142 -18.10 -0.83 -6.55
C GLN A 142 -17.84 -1.29 -5.12
N ASN A 143 -18.83 -1.14 -4.25
CA ASN A 143 -18.81 -1.69 -2.90
C ASN A 143 -17.56 -1.30 -2.09
N VAL A 144 -17.22 -0.02 -2.06
CA VAL A 144 -16.10 0.50 -1.28
C VAL A 144 -16.51 1.62 -0.34
N LYS A 145 -15.93 1.63 0.84
CA LYS A 145 -15.93 2.77 1.77
C LYS A 145 -14.53 3.36 1.81
N ILE A 146 -14.40 4.65 1.49
CA ILE A 146 -13.14 5.37 1.44
C ILE A 146 -13.01 6.20 2.72
N ILE A 147 -11.84 6.13 3.35
CA ILE A 147 -11.44 6.95 4.49
C ILE A 147 -10.09 7.56 4.13
N ILE A 148 -9.97 8.88 4.25
CA ILE A 148 -8.71 9.61 4.04
C ILE A 148 -8.26 10.18 5.37
N ASP A 149 -6.99 9.99 5.68
CA ASP A 149 -6.32 10.61 6.80
C ASP A 149 -5.21 11.52 6.30
N SER A 150 -5.42 12.81 6.49
CA SER A 150 -4.49 13.89 6.12
C SER A 150 -3.93 14.61 7.35
N LYS A 151 -4.07 14.00 8.55
CA LYS A 151 -3.73 14.65 9.82
C LYS A 151 -2.69 13.90 10.65
N THR A 152 -2.47 12.63 10.37
CA THR A 152 -1.57 11.79 11.19
C THR A 152 -0.11 12.05 10.89
N ILE A 153 0.23 12.32 9.63
CA ILE A 153 1.58 12.68 9.18
C ILE A 153 1.44 13.89 8.28
N ASP A 154 2.23 14.92 8.56
CA ASP A 154 2.24 16.15 7.78
C ASP A 154 2.65 15.85 6.32
N TYR A 155 2.00 16.56 5.41
CA TYR A 155 2.25 16.47 3.96
C TYR A 155 1.91 15.13 3.31
N GLU A 156 1.29 14.18 4.03
CA GLU A 156 0.88 12.89 3.48
C GLU A 156 -0.62 12.66 3.62
N ASN A 157 -1.22 12.09 2.57
CA ASN A 157 -2.59 11.60 2.57
C ASN A 157 -2.58 10.07 2.56
N TYR A 158 -3.16 9.46 3.61
CA TYR A 158 -3.36 8.02 3.73
C TYR A 158 -4.76 7.64 3.31
N PHE A 159 -4.88 6.80 2.32
CA PHE A 159 -6.14 6.27 1.81
C PHE A 159 -6.37 4.87 2.36
N PHE A 160 -7.53 4.67 3.00
CA PHE A 160 -7.99 3.37 3.51
C PHE A 160 -9.28 3.02 2.79
N ILE A 161 -9.24 2.03 1.92
CA ILE A 161 -10.38 1.59 1.12
C ILE A 161 -10.85 0.25 1.67
N LYS A 162 -12.02 0.22 2.30
CA LYS A 162 -12.68 -0.98 2.79
C LYS A 162 -13.67 -1.47 1.75
N LYS A 163 -13.64 -2.76 1.42
CA LYS A 163 -14.69 -3.39 0.62
C LYS A 163 -15.87 -3.70 1.51
N THR A 164 -17.04 -3.26 1.07
CA THR A 164 -18.34 -3.62 1.64
C THR A 164 -18.89 -4.81 0.87
N LYS A 165 -19.70 -5.63 1.54
CA LYS A 165 -20.38 -6.76 0.91
C LYS A 165 -21.45 -6.28 -0.07
#